data_5758b53ae51214213c035c725bf15f6c
#
_entry.id   5758b53ae51214213c035c725bf15f6c
#
_cell.length_a   1.000
_cell.length_b   1.000
_cell.length_c   1.000
_cell.angle_alpha   90.00
_cell.angle_beta   90.00
_cell.angle_gamma   90.00
#
_symmetry.space_group_name_H-M   'P 1'
#
loop_
_entity.id
_entity.type
_entity.pdbx_description
1 polymer ?
#
loop_
_entity_poly.entity_id
_entity_poly.type
_entity_poly.pdbx_seq_one_letter_code
_entity_poly.pdbx_strand_id
1 'polypeptide(L)'
;MKRFVLILSLFAGVLGLFAAPAPLFDGRTLTGWEGDAKVWRVENGEIVGGSMAGNPRNEFLTTKRTFYNFRLTLEYKLTGTEGFVNGGVQFRSLRATNPPNEMIGYQADIGHGHTGSLYDESRRKKFLARAGTGVGGFGVKDDTEIAVLEKKGEWNKYEIRAEGPRITIFLNGKATLDYTETNPSIDDAYGLIGLQIHGNCKAEIRFRNVVLDPLNDLPVTTKEAVLNRFGEAKSTWVPPAPFKERKFDLNDNEVVVFIGQENFVREAKSGEIESRLAAAFAAKNPVFRSMAWEADTVHEQWRDLNFGPWKGQLETAGATTLFLQFGQAEALQGSAGLAKFKSDYHRLLDELGRHTPRIVLLSPAGFMSSQRLPNLTNPEHRKVLAEYVSAVADIAQQRGLPYVDLTEVTQKEASTDGVHLS
;
A
#
# COMPACT_ATOMS: atom_id res chain seq x y z
N MET A 1 -26.22 -33.57 56.80
CA MET A 1 -26.74 -32.87 55.64
C MET A 1 -25.53 -32.15 54.97
N LYS A 2 -24.99 -32.77 53.92
CA LYS A 2 -23.87 -32.18 53.15
C LYS A 2 -24.48 -31.46 51.94
N ARG A 3 -24.28 -30.13 51.84
CA ARG A 3 -24.68 -29.33 50.69
C ARG A 3 -23.62 -29.48 49.59
N PHE A 4 -24.00 -30.05 48.48
CA PHE A 4 -23.24 -30.02 47.24
C PHE A 4 -23.48 -28.67 46.58
N VAL A 5 -22.43 -27.88 46.38
CA VAL A 5 -22.45 -26.69 45.53
C VAL A 5 -22.04 -27.13 44.15
N LEU A 6 -22.96 -27.04 43.21
CA LEU A 6 -22.72 -27.31 41.78
C LEU A 6 -22.12 -26.02 41.15
N ILE A 7 -20.84 -26.04 40.83
CA ILE A 7 -20.18 -24.96 40.07
C ILE A 7 -20.46 -25.23 38.60
N LEU A 8 -21.37 -24.45 38.02
CA LEU A 8 -21.63 -24.42 36.59
C LEU A 8 -20.55 -23.55 35.96
N SER A 9 -19.53 -24.15 35.36
CA SER A 9 -18.53 -23.44 34.55
C SER A 9 -19.18 -23.07 33.22
N LEU A 10 -19.53 -21.79 33.05
CA LEU A 10 -19.86 -21.23 31.75
C LEU A 10 -18.59 -21.22 30.90
N PHE A 11 -18.47 -22.17 29.99
CA PHE A 11 -17.56 -22.04 28.83
C PHE A 11 -18.22 -21.03 27.89
N ALA A 12 -17.86 -19.76 27.99
CA ALA A 12 -18.11 -18.79 26.94
C ALA A 12 -17.17 -19.13 25.79
N GLY A 13 -17.65 -19.92 24.86
CA GLY A 13 -16.97 -20.11 23.59
C GLY A 13 -16.87 -18.74 22.90
N VAL A 14 -15.67 -18.23 22.71
CA VAL A 14 -15.39 -17.11 21.82
C VAL A 14 -15.72 -17.61 20.42
N LEU A 15 -16.96 -17.44 20.00
CA LEU A 15 -17.32 -17.52 18.59
C LEU A 15 -16.62 -16.34 17.93
N GLY A 16 -15.53 -16.62 17.20
CA GLY A 16 -14.90 -15.66 16.30
C GLY A 16 -16.01 -15.08 15.41
N LEU A 17 -16.24 -13.78 15.49
CA LEU A 17 -17.13 -13.05 14.60
C LEU A 17 -16.46 -12.99 13.22
N PHE A 18 -16.68 -14.01 12.38
CA PHE A 18 -16.38 -13.88 10.96
C PHE A 18 -17.20 -12.71 10.40
N ALA A 19 -16.57 -11.77 9.74
CA ALA A 19 -17.29 -10.73 9.07
C ALA A 19 -18.17 -11.37 7.99
N ALA A 20 -19.47 -11.10 8.03
CA ALA A 20 -20.43 -11.69 7.09
C ALA A 20 -20.14 -11.20 5.66
N PRO A 21 -20.47 -12.00 4.62
CA PRO A 21 -20.44 -11.55 3.24
C PRO A 21 -21.18 -10.23 3.07
N ALA A 22 -20.52 -9.25 2.44
CA ALA A 22 -21.07 -7.91 2.26
C ALA A 22 -21.06 -7.48 0.79
N PRO A 23 -22.14 -6.83 0.32
CA PRO A 23 -22.14 -6.26 -1.02
C PRO A 23 -21.12 -5.12 -1.12
N LEU A 24 -20.30 -5.15 -2.16
CA LEU A 24 -19.42 -4.03 -2.54
C LEU A 24 -20.13 -3.00 -3.42
N PHE A 25 -21.30 -3.35 -3.95
CA PHE A 25 -22.15 -2.51 -4.77
C PHE A 25 -23.58 -2.56 -4.25
N ASP A 26 -24.18 -1.41 -4.05
CA ASP A 26 -25.53 -1.24 -3.49
C ASP A 26 -26.66 -1.32 -4.52
N GLY A 27 -26.32 -1.52 -5.80
CA GLY A 27 -27.26 -1.52 -6.91
C GLY A 27 -27.73 -0.12 -7.34
N ARG A 28 -27.20 0.96 -6.75
CA ARG A 28 -27.70 2.33 -6.97
C ARG A 28 -26.62 3.35 -7.23
N THR A 29 -25.50 3.26 -6.54
CA THR A 29 -24.43 4.27 -6.57
C THR A 29 -23.06 3.62 -6.67
N LEU A 30 -22.08 4.39 -7.16
CA LEU A 30 -20.66 4.01 -7.11
C LEU A 30 -19.99 4.47 -5.80
N THR A 31 -20.75 4.67 -4.73
CA THR A 31 -20.20 4.99 -3.41
C THR A 31 -19.25 3.87 -2.96
N GLY A 32 -18.03 4.22 -2.53
CA GLY A 32 -16.98 3.24 -2.21
C GLY A 32 -16.12 2.81 -3.40
N TRP A 33 -16.42 3.30 -4.59
CA TRP A 33 -15.66 3.08 -5.81
C TRP A 33 -15.05 4.39 -6.34
N GLU A 34 -14.03 4.27 -7.19
CA GLU A 34 -13.33 5.36 -7.85
C GLU A 34 -13.00 4.96 -9.30
N GLY A 35 -13.32 5.82 -10.25
CA GLY A 35 -13.08 5.65 -11.67
C GLY A 35 -13.57 6.85 -12.48
N ASP A 36 -13.27 6.87 -13.79
CA ASP A 36 -13.73 7.95 -14.68
C ASP A 36 -15.25 7.86 -14.88
N ALA A 37 -15.98 8.88 -14.42
CA ALA A 37 -17.43 8.96 -14.56
C ALA A 37 -17.91 9.07 -16.02
N LYS A 38 -17.02 9.33 -16.99
CA LYS A 38 -17.33 9.28 -18.42
C LYS A 38 -17.38 7.85 -18.96
N VAL A 39 -16.73 6.90 -18.25
CA VAL A 39 -16.64 5.50 -18.65
C VAL A 39 -17.53 4.62 -17.76
N TRP A 40 -17.55 4.90 -16.45
CA TRP A 40 -18.24 4.08 -15.45
C TRP A 40 -19.51 4.75 -14.96
N ARG A 41 -20.61 4.02 -14.95
CA ARG A 41 -21.94 4.50 -14.55
C ARG A 41 -22.79 3.38 -13.95
N VAL A 42 -23.91 3.73 -13.37
CA VAL A 42 -24.92 2.76 -12.92
C VAL A 42 -26.15 2.86 -13.81
N GLU A 43 -26.59 1.73 -14.35
CA GLU A 43 -27.81 1.59 -15.13
C GLU A 43 -28.59 0.34 -14.68
N ASN A 44 -29.87 0.49 -14.38
CA ASN A 44 -30.77 -0.62 -14.06
C ASN A 44 -30.26 -1.55 -12.92
N GLY A 45 -29.55 -1.00 -11.94
CA GLY A 45 -28.97 -1.77 -10.84
C GLY A 45 -27.67 -2.50 -11.17
N GLU A 46 -27.03 -2.12 -12.28
CA GLU A 46 -25.79 -2.70 -12.78
C GLU A 46 -24.69 -1.64 -12.84
N ILE A 47 -23.45 -2.01 -12.52
CA ILE A 47 -22.26 -1.22 -12.87
C ILE A 47 -21.99 -1.45 -14.35
N VAL A 48 -21.87 -0.38 -15.10
CA VAL A 48 -21.63 -0.43 -16.56
C VAL A 48 -20.34 0.30 -16.87
N GLY A 49 -19.43 -0.37 -17.57
CA GLY A 49 -18.16 0.18 -18.02
C GLY A 49 -18.04 0.13 -19.54
N GLY A 50 -17.48 1.20 -20.11
CA GLY A 50 -17.21 1.30 -21.53
C GLY A 50 -18.38 1.78 -22.38
N SER A 51 -18.19 1.67 -23.71
CA SER A 51 -19.13 2.17 -24.70
C SER A 51 -19.01 1.40 -26.03
N MET A 52 -20.15 1.12 -26.61
CA MET A 52 -20.23 0.57 -27.98
C MET A 52 -19.77 1.56 -29.06
N ALA A 53 -19.62 2.85 -28.74
CA ALA A 53 -19.01 3.83 -29.65
C ALA A 53 -17.48 3.71 -29.70
N GLY A 54 -16.87 3.09 -28.70
CA GLY A 54 -15.43 2.81 -28.61
C GLY A 54 -14.82 3.12 -27.25
N ASN A 55 -13.81 2.34 -26.91
CA ASN A 55 -12.99 2.50 -25.71
C ASN A 55 -11.54 2.71 -26.15
N PRO A 56 -10.97 3.93 -26.07
CA PRO A 56 -9.65 4.22 -26.64
C PRO A 56 -8.50 3.62 -25.81
N ARG A 57 -8.72 3.36 -24.52
CA ARG A 57 -7.73 2.84 -23.58
C ARG A 57 -8.38 2.00 -22.50
N ASN A 58 -7.56 1.27 -21.74
CA ASN A 58 -8.00 0.59 -20.52
C ASN A 58 -8.58 1.58 -19.52
N GLU A 59 -9.65 1.16 -18.86
CA GLU A 59 -10.22 1.92 -17.73
C GLU A 59 -10.64 0.98 -16.62
N PHE A 60 -10.42 1.41 -15.37
CA PHE A 60 -10.72 0.62 -14.20
C PHE A 60 -11.60 1.39 -13.22
N LEU A 61 -12.62 0.72 -12.70
CA LEU A 61 -13.38 1.16 -11.54
C LEU A 61 -12.86 0.41 -10.31
N THR A 62 -12.25 1.11 -9.36
CA THR A 62 -11.59 0.49 -8.20
C THR A 62 -12.32 0.75 -6.90
N THR A 63 -12.26 -0.20 -5.98
CA THR A 63 -12.65 0.06 -4.60
C THR A 63 -11.73 1.09 -3.94
N LYS A 64 -12.27 1.92 -3.03
CA LYS A 64 -11.47 2.86 -2.22
C LYS A 64 -10.75 2.20 -1.05
N ARG A 65 -11.10 0.96 -0.73
CA ARG A 65 -10.49 0.18 0.35
C ARG A 65 -9.84 -1.09 -0.21
N THR A 66 -8.89 -1.62 0.51
CA THR A 66 -8.13 -2.82 0.18
C THR A 66 -8.71 -4.06 0.85
N PHE A 67 -8.35 -5.24 0.33
CA PHE A 67 -8.81 -6.54 0.82
C PHE A 67 -7.65 -7.53 0.83
N TYR A 68 -7.67 -8.45 1.80
CA TYR A 68 -6.62 -9.45 2.04
C TYR A 68 -7.03 -10.84 1.54
N ASN A 69 -7.54 -11.70 2.41
CA ASN A 69 -8.10 -12.99 2.04
C ASN A 69 -9.60 -12.87 1.88
N PHE A 70 -10.08 -13.31 0.75
CA PHE A 70 -11.52 -13.15 0.44
C PHE A 70 -11.98 -14.17 -0.58
N ARG A 71 -13.30 -14.36 -0.61
CA ARG A 71 -14.06 -14.88 -1.72
C ARG A 71 -14.87 -13.73 -2.31
N LEU A 72 -14.54 -13.33 -3.53
CA LEU A 72 -15.30 -12.36 -4.31
C LEU A 72 -16.21 -13.11 -5.27
N THR A 73 -17.50 -12.83 -5.23
CA THR A 73 -18.48 -13.33 -6.19
C THR A 73 -19.13 -12.17 -6.90
N LEU A 74 -19.34 -12.32 -8.20
CA LEU A 74 -20.05 -11.34 -9.00
C LEU A 74 -20.69 -12.03 -10.23
N GLU A 75 -21.55 -11.30 -10.92
CA GLU A 75 -21.99 -11.65 -12.24
C GLU A 75 -21.50 -10.59 -13.23
N TYR A 76 -21.01 -11.03 -14.38
CA TYR A 76 -20.62 -10.14 -15.47
C TYR A 76 -21.34 -10.48 -16.77
N LYS A 77 -21.49 -9.47 -17.63
CA LYS A 77 -21.92 -9.60 -19.02
C LYS A 77 -21.04 -8.70 -19.87
N LEU A 78 -20.30 -9.30 -20.81
CA LEU A 78 -19.46 -8.60 -21.77
C LEU A 78 -20.11 -8.67 -23.16
N THR A 79 -20.33 -7.51 -23.76
CA THR A 79 -20.82 -7.37 -25.12
C THR A 79 -19.87 -6.50 -25.92
N GLY A 80 -19.64 -6.86 -27.17
CA GLY A 80 -18.76 -6.08 -28.04
C GLY A 80 -18.83 -6.54 -29.49
N THR A 81 -18.40 -5.67 -30.40
CA THR A 81 -18.50 -5.89 -31.85
C THR A 81 -17.18 -5.80 -32.57
N GLU A 82 -16.23 -5.03 -32.06
CA GLU A 82 -14.96 -4.76 -32.73
C GLU A 82 -13.79 -4.67 -31.76
N GLY A 83 -12.60 -5.06 -32.23
CA GLY A 83 -11.36 -4.93 -31.51
C GLY A 83 -11.15 -6.01 -30.44
N PHE A 84 -10.36 -5.70 -29.43
CA PHE A 84 -10.03 -6.61 -28.32
C PHE A 84 -11.14 -6.56 -27.26
N VAL A 85 -12.25 -7.25 -27.53
CA VAL A 85 -13.42 -7.32 -26.63
C VAL A 85 -13.04 -8.10 -25.37
N ASN A 86 -12.56 -7.39 -24.36
CA ASN A 86 -11.99 -7.94 -23.14
C ASN A 86 -12.26 -7.01 -21.97
N GLY A 87 -12.19 -7.54 -20.78
CA GLY A 87 -12.22 -6.88 -19.49
C GLY A 87 -11.66 -7.81 -18.43
N GLY A 88 -11.91 -7.50 -17.17
CA GLY A 88 -11.39 -8.35 -16.09
C GLY A 88 -11.77 -7.85 -14.73
N VAL A 89 -11.36 -8.64 -13.75
CA VAL A 89 -11.45 -8.29 -12.34
C VAL A 89 -10.06 -8.27 -11.76
N GLN A 90 -9.57 -7.08 -11.44
CA GLN A 90 -8.33 -6.86 -10.70
C GLN A 90 -8.58 -7.16 -9.22
N PHE A 91 -7.59 -7.73 -8.56
CA PHE A 91 -7.65 -7.98 -7.11
C PHE A 91 -6.25 -7.97 -6.53
N ARG A 92 -6.14 -7.62 -5.25
CA ARG A 92 -4.86 -7.39 -4.58
C ARG A 92 -3.92 -6.52 -5.42
N SER A 93 -4.49 -5.49 -6.05
CA SER A 93 -3.80 -4.64 -7.02
C SER A 93 -3.70 -3.21 -6.51
N LEU A 94 -2.78 -2.45 -7.11
CA LEU A 94 -2.58 -1.05 -6.83
C LEU A 94 -3.05 -0.22 -8.04
N ARG A 95 -3.49 1.01 -7.79
CA ARG A 95 -3.69 2.00 -8.86
C ARG A 95 -2.32 2.51 -9.32
N ALA A 96 -2.07 2.52 -10.62
CA ALA A 96 -0.87 3.15 -11.16
C ALA A 96 -0.94 4.69 -10.98
N THR A 97 0.21 5.30 -10.74
CA THR A 97 0.30 6.76 -10.70
C THR A 97 0.38 7.37 -12.08
N ASN A 98 0.96 6.64 -13.04
CA ASN A 98 1.11 7.07 -14.42
C ASN A 98 1.12 5.85 -15.37
N PRO A 99 0.13 5.73 -16.26
CA PRO A 99 -1.08 6.56 -16.33
C PRO A 99 -2.08 6.24 -15.21
N PRO A 100 -2.85 7.23 -14.72
CA PRO A 100 -3.71 7.07 -13.54
C PRO A 100 -4.95 6.19 -13.78
N ASN A 101 -5.22 5.82 -15.04
CA ASN A 101 -6.28 4.90 -15.40
C ASN A 101 -5.87 3.43 -15.34
N GLU A 102 -4.60 3.12 -15.10
CA GLU A 102 -4.08 1.74 -15.05
C GLU A 102 -4.06 1.17 -13.64
N MET A 103 -4.02 -0.17 -13.57
CA MET A 103 -3.78 -0.92 -12.34
C MET A 103 -2.58 -1.84 -12.49
N ILE A 104 -1.98 -2.20 -11.36
CA ILE A 104 -0.80 -3.06 -11.25
C ILE A 104 -1.13 -4.23 -10.33
N GLY A 105 -1.05 -5.46 -10.82
CA GLY A 105 -1.28 -6.66 -10.02
C GLY A 105 -2.09 -7.75 -10.71
N TYR A 106 -2.70 -8.63 -9.93
CA TYR A 106 -3.42 -9.80 -10.44
C TYR A 106 -4.76 -9.42 -11.10
N GLN A 107 -5.03 -10.03 -12.25
CA GLN A 107 -6.30 -9.91 -12.96
C GLN A 107 -6.88 -11.30 -13.29
N ALA A 108 -8.10 -11.54 -12.86
CA ALA A 108 -8.93 -12.60 -13.39
C ALA A 108 -9.55 -12.10 -14.71
N ASP A 109 -9.09 -12.65 -15.83
CA ASP A 109 -9.38 -12.16 -17.17
C ASP A 109 -10.79 -12.55 -17.63
N ILE A 110 -11.39 -11.71 -18.46
CA ILE A 110 -12.73 -11.89 -19.02
C ILE A 110 -12.69 -11.54 -20.51
N GLY A 111 -13.14 -12.46 -21.36
CA GLY A 111 -13.30 -12.24 -22.80
C GLY A 111 -12.07 -12.59 -23.63
N HIS A 112 -12.22 -12.45 -24.93
CA HIS A 112 -11.22 -12.69 -25.98
C HIS A 112 -10.47 -14.05 -25.88
N GLY A 113 -11.15 -15.09 -25.36
CA GLY A 113 -10.55 -16.43 -25.16
C GLY A 113 -9.61 -16.54 -23.97
N HIS A 114 -9.65 -15.59 -23.05
CA HIS A 114 -8.80 -15.57 -21.85
C HIS A 114 -9.58 -15.70 -20.54
N THR A 115 -10.91 -15.78 -20.61
CA THR A 115 -11.77 -15.89 -19.44
C THR A 115 -11.32 -17.03 -18.51
N GLY A 116 -11.21 -16.73 -17.22
CA GLY A 116 -10.79 -17.71 -16.21
C GLY A 116 -9.29 -17.92 -16.09
N SER A 117 -8.48 -17.20 -16.84
CA SER A 117 -7.01 -17.16 -16.72
C SER A 117 -6.58 -16.06 -15.74
N LEU A 118 -5.36 -16.18 -15.21
CA LEU A 118 -4.74 -15.20 -14.34
C LEU A 118 -3.64 -14.44 -15.09
N TYR A 119 -3.86 -13.14 -15.26
CA TYR A 119 -2.90 -12.22 -15.85
C TYR A 119 -2.26 -11.32 -14.78
N ASP A 120 -1.06 -10.83 -15.01
CA ASP A 120 -0.39 -9.87 -14.14
C ASP A 120 -0.29 -8.51 -14.86
N GLU A 121 -1.28 -7.66 -14.60
CA GLU A 121 -1.47 -6.38 -15.27
C GLU A 121 -0.36 -5.40 -14.90
N SER A 122 0.18 -4.72 -15.91
CA SER A 122 1.15 -3.64 -15.81
C SER A 122 2.42 -3.91 -15.00
N ARG A 123 2.54 -5.06 -14.31
CA ARG A 123 3.73 -5.51 -13.58
C ARG A 123 4.55 -6.48 -14.42
N ARG A 124 4.17 -7.78 -14.46
CA ARG A 124 4.86 -8.80 -15.29
C ARG A 124 4.37 -8.83 -16.73
N LYS A 125 3.19 -8.28 -17.00
CA LYS A 125 2.57 -8.16 -18.34
C LYS A 125 2.48 -9.50 -19.05
N LYS A 126 2.10 -10.54 -18.33
CA LYS A 126 1.99 -11.91 -18.83
C LYS A 126 0.93 -12.71 -18.07
N PHE A 127 0.45 -13.76 -18.69
CA PHE A 127 -0.33 -14.77 -17.99
C PHE A 127 0.56 -15.53 -17.01
N LEU A 128 0.12 -15.60 -15.76
CA LEU A 128 0.75 -16.43 -14.73
C LEU A 128 0.26 -17.86 -14.84
N ALA A 129 -1.01 -18.03 -15.17
CA ALA A 129 -1.63 -19.30 -15.42
C ALA A 129 -2.80 -19.16 -16.40
N ARG A 130 -2.98 -20.15 -17.26
CA ARG A 130 -4.12 -20.29 -18.15
C ARG A 130 -5.23 -21.11 -17.52
N ALA A 131 -6.44 -20.98 -18.03
CA ALA A 131 -7.52 -21.89 -17.65
C ALA A 131 -7.11 -23.35 -17.85
N GLY A 132 -7.50 -24.21 -16.90
CA GLY A 132 -7.05 -25.59 -16.80
C GLY A 132 -5.86 -25.80 -15.84
N THR A 133 -5.13 -24.76 -15.45
CA THR A 133 -3.99 -24.89 -14.58
C THR A 133 -4.40 -25.24 -13.13
N GLY A 134 -3.85 -26.33 -12.61
CA GLY A 134 -3.97 -26.73 -11.19
C GLY A 134 -5.31 -27.31 -10.77
N VAL A 135 -6.33 -27.33 -11.63
CA VAL A 135 -7.71 -27.69 -11.21
C VAL A 135 -8.03 -29.19 -11.27
N GLY A 136 -7.15 -29.99 -11.85
CA GLY A 136 -7.32 -31.44 -11.95
C GLY A 136 -8.58 -31.86 -12.70
N GLY A 137 -9.09 -33.06 -12.40
CA GLY A 137 -10.27 -33.62 -13.09
C GLY A 137 -11.62 -32.96 -12.76
N PHE A 138 -11.67 -32.03 -11.80
CA PHE A 138 -12.89 -31.36 -11.36
C PHE A 138 -13.07 -29.96 -11.99
N GLY A 139 -12.03 -29.44 -12.67
CA GLY A 139 -12.06 -28.14 -13.33
C GLY A 139 -12.26 -28.24 -14.84
N VAL A 140 -12.04 -27.09 -15.51
CA VAL A 140 -11.92 -27.06 -16.97
C VAL A 140 -10.54 -27.61 -17.37
N LYS A 141 -10.46 -28.20 -18.55
CA LYS A 141 -9.19 -28.73 -19.07
C LYS A 141 -8.32 -27.66 -19.70
N ASP A 142 -8.95 -26.77 -20.44
CA ASP A 142 -8.29 -25.76 -21.26
C ASP A 142 -9.26 -24.64 -21.69
N ASP A 143 -8.76 -23.73 -22.51
CA ASP A 143 -9.52 -22.59 -23.04
C ASP A 143 -10.68 -23.04 -23.96
N THR A 144 -10.67 -24.27 -24.49
CA THR A 144 -11.78 -24.76 -25.35
C THR A 144 -13.00 -25.10 -24.52
N GLU A 145 -12.83 -25.66 -23.31
CA GLU A 145 -13.94 -25.86 -22.39
C GLU A 145 -14.48 -24.53 -21.86
N ILE A 146 -13.64 -23.52 -21.70
CA ILE A 146 -14.09 -22.15 -21.36
C ILE A 146 -15.02 -21.62 -22.43
N ALA A 147 -14.69 -21.78 -23.70
CA ALA A 147 -15.51 -21.29 -24.83
C ALA A 147 -16.92 -21.89 -24.83
N VAL A 148 -17.10 -23.08 -24.24
CA VAL A 148 -18.41 -23.73 -24.06
C VAL A 148 -19.10 -23.29 -22.78
N LEU A 149 -18.34 -23.11 -21.70
CA LEU A 149 -18.83 -22.76 -20.38
C LEU A 149 -19.27 -21.30 -20.26
N GLU A 150 -18.57 -20.40 -20.96
CA GLU A 150 -18.86 -18.98 -20.98
C GLU A 150 -20.06 -18.68 -21.89
N LYS A 151 -21.08 -18.04 -21.34
CA LYS A 151 -22.26 -17.57 -22.06
C LYS A 151 -21.97 -16.20 -22.65
N LYS A 152 -21.49 -16.17 -23.89
CA LYS A 152 -21.11 -14.92 -24.59
C LYS A 152 -22.30 -13.97 -24.71
N GLY A 153 -22.11 -12.71 -24.28
CA GLY A 153 -23.15 -11.69 -24.31
C GLY A 153 -24.28 -11.88 -23.29
N GLU A 154 -24.18 -12.88 -22.42
CA GLU A 154 -25.13 -13.17 -21.35
C GLU A 154 -24.48 -13.04 -19.97
N TRP A 155 -25.28 -13.20 -18.91
CA TRP A 155 -24.79 -13.18 -17.54
C TRP A 155 -24.03 -14.46 -17.19
N ASN A 156 -22.79 -14.27 -16.71
CA ASN A 156 -21.92 -15.32 -16.20
C ASN A 156 -21.62 -15.08 -14.74
N LYS A 157 -21.64 -16.13 -13.93
CA LYS A 157 -21.16 -16.11 -12.55
C LYS A 157 -19.65 -16.24 -12.51
N TYR A 158 -18.99 -15.34 -11.79
CA TYR A 158 -17.56 -15.35 -11.59
C TYR A 158 -17.24 -15.36 -10.11
N GLU A 159 -16.32 -16.22 -9.69
CA GLU A 159 -15.85 -16.28 -8.30
C GLU A 159 -14.33 -16.29 -8.30
N ILE A 160 -13.75 -15.48 -7.43
CA ILE A 160 -12.31 -15.38 -7.19
C ILE A 160 -12.09 -15.61 -5.71
N ARG A 161 -11.23 -16.57 -5.37
CA ARG A 161 -10.75 -16.77 -4.00
C ARG A 161 -9.27 -16.45 -3.94
N ALA A 162 -8.89 -15.66 -2.96
CA ALA A 162 -7.52 -15.31 -2.67
C ALA A 162 -7.24 -15.62 -1.19
N GLU A 163 -6.43 -16.65 -0.93
CA GLU A 163 -6.13 -17.15 0.42
C GLU A 163 -4.62 -17.32 0.57
N GLY A 164 -3.96 -16.40 1.28
CA GLY A 164 -2.50 -16.34 1.27
C GLY A 164 -1.99 -16.27 -0.18
N PRO A 165 -1.00 -17.05 -0.57
CA PRO A 165 -0.47 -17.05 -1.94
C PRO A 165 -1.35 -17.81 -2.94
N ARG A 166 -2.40 -18.52 -2.49
CA ARG A 166 -3.26 -19.31 -3.37
C ARG A 166 -4.38 -18.48 -3.97
N ILE A 167 -4.57 -18.62 -5.27
CA ILE A 167 -5.62 -17.95 -6.05
C ILE A 167 -6.40 -19.05 -6.81
N THR A 168 -7.72 -19.07 -6.61
CA THR A 168 -8.61 -19.95 -7.37
C THR A 168 -9.69 -19.12 -8.05
N ILE A 169 -9.99 -19.46 -9.32
CA ILE A 169 -11.00 -18.79 -10.14
C ILE A 169 -12.04 -19.81 -10.57
N PHE A 170 -13.31 -19.40 -10.56
CA PHE A 170 -14.44 -20.21 -10.99
C PHE A 170 -15.32 -19.43 -11.97
N LEU A 171 -15.72 -20.09 -13.06
CA LEU A 171 -16.70 -19.60 -14.02
C LEU A 171 -17.93 -20.50 -13.98
N ASN A 172 -19.10 -19.91 -13.80
CA ASN A 172 -20.38 -20.63 -13.75
C ASN A 172 -20.39 -21.87 -12.83
N GLY A 173 -19.64 -21.77 -11.73
CA GLY A 173 -19.52 -22.83 -10.71
C GLY A 173 -18.45 -23.88 -10.99
N LYS A 174 -17.75 -23.84 -12.14
CA LYS A 174 -16.67 -24.75 -12.48
C LYS A 174 -15.31 -24.07 -12.28
N ALA A 175 -14.37 -24.73 -11.60
CA ALA A 175 -13.02 -24.20 -11.38
C ALA A 175 -12.30 -24.05 -12.74
N THR A 176 -11.75 -22.88 -12.98
CA THR A 176 -10.96 -22.57 -14.19
C THR A 176 -9.48 -22.52 -13.90
N LEU A 177 -9.09 -22.21 -12.63
CA LEU A 177 -7.71 -22.02 -12.25
C LEU A 177 -7.51 -22.28 -10.75
N ASP A 178 -6.40 -22.92 -10.41
CA ASP A 178 -5.86 -23.03 -9.06
C ASP A 178 -4.35 -22.77 -9.12
N TYR A 179 -3.95 -21.59 -8.72
CA TYR A 179 -2.58 -21.08 -8.83
C TYR A 179 -2.05 -20.71 -7.45
N THR A 180 -0.78 -21.01 -7.19
CA THR A 180 -0.08 -20.54 -6.00
C THR A 180 1.08 -19.66 -6.42
N GLU A 181 1.12 -18.42 -5.95
CA GLU A 181 2.27 -17.53 -6.15
C GLU A 181 3.46 -18.05 -5.36
N THR A 182 4.57 -18.28 -6.05
CA THR A 182 5.80 -18.82 -5.45
C THR A 182 6.90 -17.79 -5.30
N ASN A 183 6.70 -16.60 -5.87
CA ASN A 183 7.67 -15.52 -5.72
C ASN A 183 7.34 -14.65 -4.50
N PRO A 184 8.08 -14.77 -3.40
CA PRO A 184 7.80 -14.02 -2.17
C PRO A 184 7.93 -12.50 -2.32
N SER A 185 8.64 -12.03 -3.36
CA SER A 185 8.76 -10.59 -3.66
C SER A 185 7.54 -10.02 -4.38
N ILE A 186 6.58 -10.86 -4.79
CA ILE A 186 5.40 -10.50 -5.57
C ILE A 186 4.12 -11.06 -4.92
N ASP A 187 4.22 -11.65 -3.75
CA ASP A 187 3.06 -12.10 -2.98
C ASP A 187 2.31 -10.87 -2.44
N ASP A 188 1.47 -10.31 -3.30
CA ASP A 188 0.56 -9.24 -2.91
C ASP A 188 -0.51 -9.84 -2.02
N ALA A 189 -0.30 -9.71 -0.74
CA ALA A 189 -1.23 -10.26 0.24
C ALA A 189 -2.54 -9.50 0.31
N TYR A 190 -2.59 -8.23 -0.14
CA TYR A 190 -3.79 -7.39 -0.13
C TYR A 190 -3.67 -6.29 -1.18
N GLY A 191 -4.80 -5.68 -1.50
CA GLY A 191 -4.87 -4.57 -2.45
C GLY A 191 -6.31 -4.23 -2.80
N LEU A 192 -6.46 -3.36 -3.78
CA LEU A 192 -7.76 -2.94 -4.32
C LEU A 192 -8.39 -4.06 -5.15
N ILE A 193 -9.72 -4.02 -5.26
CA ILE A 193 -10.48 -4.71 -6.29
C ILE A 193 -10.80 -3.69 -7.37
N GLY A 194 -10.61 -4.07 -8.65
CA GLY A 194 -10.90 -3.24 -9.80
C GLY A 194 -11.70 -3.99 -10.85
N LEU A 195 -12.65 -3.32 -11.46
CA LEU A 195 -13.40 -3.82 -12.62
C LEU A 195 -12.83 -3.15 -13.87
N GLN A 196 -12.47 -3.92 -14.89
CA GLN A 196 -11.83 -3.42 -16.10
C GLN A 196 -12.77 -3.47 -17.31
N ILE A 197 -12.69 -2.45 -18.16
CA ILE A 197 -12.99 -2.51 -19.58
C ILE A 197 -11.71 -2.24 -20.38
N HIS A 198 -11.38 -3.13 -21.31
CA HIS A 198 -10.17 -3.00 -22.12
C HIS A 198 -10.31 -1.92 -23.19
N GLY A 199 -9.19 -1.30 -23.53
CA GLY A 199 -9.09 -0.33 -24.63
C GLY A 199 -9.09 -0.96 -26.01
N ASN A 200 -9.09 -0.12 -27.02
CA ASN A 200 -9.05 -0.50 -28.45
C ASN A 200 -10.16 -1.48 -28.87
N CYS A 201 -11.35 -1.28 -28.33
CA CYS A 201 -12.52 -2.09 -28.66
C CYS A 201 -13.80 -1.26 -28.65
N LYS A 202 -14.83 -1.75 -29.32
CA LYS A 202 -16.22 -1.31 -29.17
C LYS A 202 -16.95 -2.34 -28.32
N ALA A 203 -16.98 -2.12 -27.03
CA ALA A 203 -17.49 -3.05 -26.05
C ALA A 203 -18.03 -2.35 -24.81
N GLU A 204 -18.97 -3.01 -24.16
CA GLU A 204 -19.52 -2.64 -22.87
C GLU A 204 -19.48 -3.86 -21.95
N ILE A 205 -18.99 -3.67 -20.73
CA ILE A 205 -19.01 -4.69 -19.69
C ILE A 205 -19.94 -4.26 -18.56
N ARG A 206 -20.72 -5.21 -18.06
CA ARG A 206 -21.69 -5.00 -16.98
C ARG A 206 -21.38 -5.91 -15.82
N PHE A 207 -21.54 -5.40 -14.59
CA PHE A 207 -21.38 -6.17 -13.37
C PHE A 207 -22.55 -5.95 -12.43
N ARG A 208 -22.95 -7.02 -11.73
CA ARG A 208 -23.96 -6.97 -10.66
C ARG A 208 -23.67 -8.02 -9.59
N ASN A 209 -24.39 -7.97 -8.48
CA ASN A 209 -24.26 -8.93 -7.38
C ASN A 209 -22.81 -9.07 -6.90
N VAL A 210 -22.08 -7.93 -6.82
CA VAL A 210 -20.69 -7.91 -6.39
C VAL A 210 -20.64 -8.03 -4.87
N VAL A 211 -20.29 -9.22 -4.39
CA VAL A 211 -20.30 -9.56 -2.96
C VAL A 211 -18.91 -10.08 -2.56
N LEU A 212 -18.39 -9.54 -1.48
CA LEU A 212 -17.14 -9.99 -0.88
C LEU A 212 -17.43 -10.69 0.46
N ASP A 213 -16.85 -11.88 0.59
CA ASP A 213 -16.86 -12.70 1.79
C ASP A 213 -15.43 -12.78 2.32
N PRO A 214 -15.09 -12.12 3.44
CA PRO A 214 -13.77 -12.24 4.05
C PRO A 214 -13.54 -13.66 4.56
N LEU A 215 -12.39 -14.27 4.23
CA LEU A 215 -12.09 -15.67 4.55
C LEU A 215 -11.32 -15.87 5.85
N ASN A 216 -11.02 -14.81 6.58
CA ASN A 216 -10.42 -14.88 7.91
C ASN A 216 -10.71 -13.62 8.73
N ASP A 217 -10.46 -13.72 10.04
CA ASP A 217 -10.85 -12.76 11.08
C ASP A 217 -10.17 -11.37 11.00
N LEU A 218 -9.40 -11.10 9.99
CA LEU A 218 -8.83 -9.78 9.82
C LEU A 218 -9.79 -8.91 9.03
N PRO A 219 -10.41 -7.89 9.63
CA PRO A 219 -11.14 -6.86 8.89
C PRO A 219 -10.12 -6.07 8.07
N VAL A 220 -9.90 -6.51 6.86
CA VAL A 220 -8.83 -6.02 6.00
C VAL A 220 -9.26 -4.73 5.33
N THR A 221 -9.27 -3.67 6.05
CA THR A 221 -9.61 -2.36 5.50
C THR A 221 -8.70 -1.25 5.99
N THR A 222 -7.82 -1.55 6.91
CA THR A 222 -6.89 -0.57 7.45
C THR A 222 -5.47 -1.08 7.40
N LYS A 223 -4.53 -0.16 7.26
CA LYS A 223 -3.10 -0.43 7.39
C LYS A 223 -2.77 -1.20 8.68
N GLU A 224 -3.43 -0.84 9.78
CA GLU A 224 -3.29 -1.49 11.08
C GLU A 224 -3.69 -2.98 11.03
N ALA A 225 -4.79 -3.32 10.37
CA ALA A 225 -5.23 -4.71 10.23
C ALA A 225 -4.23 -5.55 9.40
N VAL A 226 -3.61 -4.96 8.38
CA VAL A 226 -2.56 -5.61 7.60
C VAL A 226 -1.31 -5.83 8.43
N LEU A 227 -0.89 -4.82 9.19
CA LEU A 227 0.30 -4.90 10.04
C LEU A 227 0.17 -5.95 11.14
N ASN A 228 -1.00 -6.08 11.72
CA ASN A 228 -1.29 -7.08 12.76
C ASN A 228 -1.10 -8.54 12.30
N ARG A 229 -1.16 -8.82 10.99
CA ARG A 229 -0.90 -10.19 10.46
C ARG A 229 0.52 -10.68 10.70
N PHE A 230 1.49 -9.76 10.80
CA PHE A 230 2.88 -10.14 11.07
C PHE A 230 3.09 -10.66 12.49
N GLY A 231 2.03 -10.56 13.32
CA GLY A 231 2.04 -11.01 14.70
C GLY A 231 2.99 -10.22 15.57
N GLU A 232 2.77 -10.25 16.86
CA GLU A 232 3.81 -9.87 17.81
C GLU A 232 4.76 -11.06 17.97
N ALA A 233 5.86 -11.06 17.24
CA ALA A 233 6.99 -11.91 17.62
C ALA A 233 7.29 -11.60 19.08
N LYS A 234 7.51 -12.63 19.93
CA LYS A 234 8.01 -12.41 21.27
C LYS A 234 9.39 -11.77 21.13
N SER A 235 9.41 -10.45 21.17
CA SER A 235 10.62 -9.68 21.02
C SER A 235 11.46 -9.83 22.29
N THR A 236 12.72 -10.18 22.11
CA THR A 236 13.75 -10.10 23.17
C THR A 236 14.41 -8.72 23.16
N TRP A 237 13.94 -7.81 22.34
CA TRP A 237 14.49 -6.48 22.18
C TRP A 237 14.34 -5.67 23.47
N VAL A 238 15.46 -5.11 23.93
CA VAL A 238 15.48 -4.18 25.06
C VAL A 238 15.87 -2.80 24.51
N PRO A 239 14.98 -1.82 24.62
CA PRO A 239 15.28 -0.47 24.15
C PRO A 239 16.52 0.11 24.87
N PRO A 240 17.43 0.77 24.14
CA PRO A 240 18.55 1.47 24.76
C PRO A 240 18.06 2.67 25.61
N ALA A 241 18.90 3.13 26.53
CA ALA A 241 18.60 4.31 27.34
C ALA A 241 18.47 5.57 26.44
N PRO A 242 17.57 6.51 26.77
CA PRO A 242 17.41 7.75 25.99
C PRO A 242 18.68 8.61 26.04
N PHE A 243 18.76 9.58 25.15
CA PHE A 243 19.84 10.58 25.15
C PHE A 243 19.83 11.38 26.44
N LYS A 244 21.04 11.59 27.03
CA LYS A 244 21.20 12.44 28.19
C LYS A 244 21.14 13.92 27.80
N GLU A 245 20.39 14.73 28.54
CA GLU A 245 20.30 16.18 28.34
C GLU A 245 19.98 16.60 26.89
N ARG A 246 19.26 15.78 26.13
CA ARG A 246 18.96 15.99 24.70
C ARG A 246 20.21 16.12 23.81
N LYS A 247 21.36 15.65 24.28
CA LYS A 247 22.60 15.67 23.50
C LYS A 247 22.74 14.36 22.75
N PHE A 248 22.96 14.47 21.44
CA PHE A 248 23.28 13.32 20.62
C PHE A 248 24.66 12.76 21.03
N ASP A 249 24.70 11.47 21.24
CA ASP A 249 25.91 10.69 21.48
C ASP A 249 25.65 9.25 21.04
N LEU A 250 26.68 8.47 20.72
CA LEU A 250 26.58 7.06 20.37
C LEU A 250 27.20 6.18 21.45
N ASN A 251 26.54 5.10 21.80
CA ASN A 251 27.13 4.01 22.54
C ASN A 251 27.95 3.10 21.61
N ASP A 252 28.70 2.16 22.19
CA ASP A 252 29.50 1.22 21.39
C ASP A 252 28.58 0.32 20.53
N ASN A 253 28.96 0.13 19.27
CA ASN A 253 28.27 -0.73 18.29
C ASN A 253 26.79 -0.35 18.04
N GLU A 254 26.42 0.90 18.18
CA GLU A 254 25.06 1.33 17.84
C GLU A 254 24.76 1.18 16.35
N VAL A 255 23.51 0.83 16.06
CA VAL A 255 22.97 0.80 14.71
C VAL A 255 22.11 2.04 14.52
N VAL A 256 22.62 2.96 13.72
CA VAL A 256 21.95 4.21 13.35
C VAL A 256 21.12 3.98 12.08
N VAL A 257 19.82 4.29 12.15
CA VAL A 257 18.91 4.13 11.03
C VAL A 257 18.36 5.48 10.58
N PHE A 258 18.53 5.78 9.30
CA PHE A 258 17.96 6.96 8.65
C PHE A 258 16.55 6.65 8.15
N ILE A 259 15.57 7.46 8.57
CA ILE A 259 14.15 7.35 8.18
C ILE A 259 13.69 8.71 7.67
N GLY A 260 13.12 8.76 6.49
CA GLY A 260 12.63 10.02 5.92
C GLY A 260 12.56 9.99 4.40
N GLN A 261 12.68 11.18 3.85
CA GLN A 261 12.39 11.50 2.46
C GLN A 261 13.66 11.54 1.59
N GLU A 262 13.58 12.28 0.51
CA GLU A 262 14.53 12.35 -0.61
C GLU A 262 15.98 12.58 -0.19
N ASN A 263 16.22 13.42 0.82
CA ASN A 263 17.58 13.71 1.26
C ASN A 263 18.28 12.48 1.87
N PHE A 264 17.56 11.69 2.66
CA PHE A 264 18.10 10.44 3.21
C PHE A 264 18.16 9.31 2.16
N VAL A 265 17.29 9.33 1.16
CA VAL A 265 17.43 8.43 0.00
C VAL A 265 18.71 8.74 -0.77
N ARG A 266 19.04 10.04 -0.91
CA ARG A 266 20.27 10.46 -1.55
C ARG A 266 21.50 10.17 -0.69
N GLU A 267 21.41 10.41 0.63
CA GLU A 267 22.43 10.03 1.59
C GLU A 267 22.83 8.56 1.47
N ALA A 268 21.87 7.66 1.30
CA ALA A 268 22.14 6.23 1.09
C ALA A 268 23.01 5.95 -0.16
N LYS A 269 23.08 6.91 -1.11
CA LYS A 269 23.92 6.81 -2.31
C LYS A 269 25.26 7.53 -2.14
N SER A 270 25.29 8.68 -1.45
CA SER A 270 26.51 9.49 -1.25
C SER A 270 27.32 9.04 -0.05
N GLY A 271 26.67 8.61 1.03
CA GLY A 271 27.32 8.21 2.29
C GLY A 271 28.02 9.35 3.02
N GLU A 272 27.67 10.62 2.77
CA GLU A 272 28.39 11.75 3.33
C GLU A 272 28.15 11.95 4.83
N ILE A 273 26.88 11.92 5.26
CA ILE A 273 26.52 12.00 6.69
C ILE A 273 27.05 10.77 7.42
N GLU A 274 26.88 9.58 6.82
CA GLU A 274 27.40 8.33 7.35
C GLU A 274 28.91 8.40 7.57
N SER A 275 29.67 8.83 6.56
CA SER A 275 31.14 8.93 6.64
C SER A 275 31.58 9.91 7.72
N ARG A 276 30.92 11.06 7.85
CA ARG A 276 31.22 12.06 8.88
C ARG A 276 30.90 11.57 10.28
N LEU A 277 29.77 10.89 10.47
CA LEU A 277 29.41 10.29 11.76
C LEU A 277 30.35 9.13 12.10
N ALA A 278 30.67 8.26 11.13
CA ALA A 278 31.64 7.18 11.33
C ALA A 278 33.02 7.71 11.74
N ALA A 279 33.49 8.79 11.14
CA ALA A 279 34.75 9.42 11.51
C ALA A 279 34.69 10.07 12.91
N ALA A 280 33.61 10.80 13.23
CA ALA A 280 33.44 11.46 14.52
C ALA A 280 33.30 10.47 15.69
N PHE A 281 32.71 9.31 15.45
CA PHE A 281 32.43 8.27 16.44
C PHE A 281 33.20 6.97 16.18
N ALA A 282 34.37 7.04 15.52
CA ALA A 282 35.14 5.86 15.11
C ALA A 282 35.41 4.88 16.27
N ALA A 283 35.70 5.40 17.45
CA ALA A 283 35.95 4.59 18.67
C ALA A 283 34.70 3.82 19.12
N LYS A 284 33.50 4.19 18.67
CA LYS A 284 32.21 3.59 19.03
C LYS A 284 31.75 2.52 18.04
N ASN A 285 32.44 2.39 16.90
CA ASN A 285 32.14 1.43 15.85
C ASN A 285 30.66 1.41 15.43
N PRO A 286 30.07 2.57 15.03
CA PRO A 286 28.66 2.62 14.64
C PRO A 286 28.41 1.90 13.33
N VAL A 287 27.22 1.35 13.19
CA VAL A 287 26.72 0.75 11.96
C VAL A 287 25.57 1.60 11.43
N PHE A 288 25.53 1.84 10.13
CA PHE A 288 24.50 2.66 9.50
C PHE A 288 23.56 1.85 8.60
N ARG A 289 22.30 2.22 8.57
CA ARG A 289 21.27 1.64 7.73
C ARG A 289 20.36 2.75 7.21
N SER A 290 19.85 2.61 6.00
CA SER A 290 18.84 3.51 5.48
C SER A 290 17.51 2.78 5.30
N MET A 291 16.46 3.37 5.85
CA MET A 291 15.07 3.03 5.64
C MET A 291 14.30 4.21 5.02
N ALA A 292 15.03 5.20 4.50
CA ALA A 292 14.41 6.30 3.79
C ALA A 292 13.83 5.83 2.44
N TRP A 293 12.72 6.44 2.07
CA TRP A 293 12.03 6.13 0.82
C TRP A 293 11.53 7.42 0.15
N GLU A 294 11.71 7.51 -1.18
CA GLU A 294 11.18 8.64 -1.93
C GLU A 294 9.66 8.76 -1.71
N ALA A 295 9.22 10.00 -1.47
CA ALA A 295 7.81 10.35 -1.19
C ALA A 295 7.20 9.79 0.10
N ASP A 296 7.96 9.16 1.01
CA ASP A 296 7.48 8.91 2.35
C ASP A 296 7.12 10.23 3.05
N THR A 297 6.02 10.24 3.77
CA THR A 297 5.56 11.38 4.58
C THR A 297 5.27 10.93 6.00
N VAL A 298 5.13 11.88 6.93
CA VAL A 298 4.65 11.54 8.28
C VAL A 298 3.24 10.96 8.28
N HIS A 299 2.48 11.19 7.21
CA HIS A 299 1.12 10.69 7.04
C HIS A 299 1.07 9.22 6.69
N GLU A 300 1.96 8.80 5.77
CA GLU A 300 1.97 7.48 5.16
C GLU A 300 3.40 7.05 4.82
N GLN A 301 3.74 5.82 5.18
CA GLN A 301 4.94 5.09 4.79
C GLN A 301 4.50 3.71 4.29
N TRP A 302 4.40 3.56 2.98
CA TRP A 302 3.80 2.37 2.35
C TRP A 302 4.67 1.11 2.39
N ARG A 303 5.91 1.22 2.80
CA ARG A 303 6.86 0.11 2.92
C ARG A 303 6.40 -0.99 3.87
N ASP A 304 5.69 -0.62 4.93
CA ASP A 304 5.21 -1.55 5.95
C ASP A 304 4.19 -2.55 5.41
N LEU A 305 3.57 -2.25 4.28
CA LEU A 305 2.67 -3.17 3.61
C LEU A 305 3.37 -4.45 3.12
N ASN A 306 4.63 -4.35 2.72
CA ASN A 306 5.43 -5.48 2.23
C ASN A 306 6.42 -6.03 3.26
N PHE A 307 6.90 -5.16 4.17
CA PHE A 307 7.97 -5.50 5.12
C PHE A 307 7.49 -5.63 6.56
N GLY A 308 6.19 -5.46 6.81
CA GLY A 308 5.61 -5.50 8.15
C GLY A 308 5.73 -4.19 8.93
N PRO A 309 5.23 -4.17 10.17
CA PRO A 309 5.22 -2.97 11.01
C PRO A 309 6.64 -2.49 11.32
N TRP A 310 6.77 -1.19 11.62
CA TRP A 310 8.04 -0.57 11.99
C TRP A 310 8.80 -1.35 13.05
N LYS A 311 8.11 -1.86 14.08
CA LYS A 311 8.72 -2.69 15.12
C LYS A 311 9.54 -3.84 14.53
N GLY A 312 8.95 -4.65 13.66
CA GLY A 312 9.64 -5.81 13.05
C GLY A 312 10.79 -5.40 12.14
N GLN A 313 10.61 -4.32 11.37
CA GLN A 313 11.66 -3.80 10.50
C GLN A 313 12.86 -3.28 11.31
N LEU A 314 12.61 -2.49 12.37
CA LEU A 314 13.65 -1.94 13.23
C LEU A 314 14.38 -3.02 14.05
N GLU A 315 13.65 -4.02 14.54
CA GLU A 315 14.24 -5.19 15.20
C GLU A 315 15.15 -5.98 14.25
N THR A 316 14.69 -6.23 13.03
CA THR A 316 15.50 -6.91 11.99
C THR A 316 16.75 -6.12 11.64
N ALA A 317 16.68 -4.80 11.59
CA ALA A 317 17.81 -3.93 11.35
C ALA A 317 18.75 -3.83 12.55
N GLY A 318 18.30 -4.22 13.75
CA GLY A 318 18.99 -4.00 15.01
C GLY A 318 19.09 -2.53 15.41
N ALA A 319 18.10 -1.72 14.99
CA ALA A 319 18.13 -0.26 15.14
C ALA A 319 18.17 0.17 16.59
N THR A 320 19.17 0.95 16.99
CA THR A 320 19.31 1.51 18.34
C THR A 320 19.07 3.01 18.37
N THR A 321 19.42 3.72 17.31
CA THR A 321 19.26 5.17 17.16
C THR A 321 18.63 5.49 15.81
N LEU A 322 17.66 6.41 15.80
CA LEU A 322 16.94 6.82 14.61
C LEU A 322 17.20 8.29 14.28
N PHE A 323 17.45 8.58 13.02
CA PHE A 323 17.48 9.93 12.47
C PHE A 323 16.26 10.12 11.58
N LEU A 324 15.41 11.09 11.87
CA LEU A 324 14.19 11.35 11.13
C LEU A 324 14.23 12.70 10.43
N GLN A 325 13.90 12.71 9.14
CA GLN A 325 13.76 13.92 8.35
C GLN A 325 12.47 13.89 7.51
N PHE A 326 11.51 14.71 7.92
CA PHE A 326 10.22 14.90 7.25
C PHE A 326 9.84 16.37 7.20
N GLY A 327 8.86 16.72 6.38
CA GLY A 327 8.28 18.05 6.32
C GLY A 327 8.56 18.80 5.02
N GLN A 328 9.52 18.38 4.19
CA GLN A 328 9.81 19.06 2.92
C GLN A 328 8.73 18.78 1.87
N ALA A 329 8.33 17.53 1.70
CA ALA A 329 7.24 17.15 0.80
C ALA A 329 5.88 17.65 1.33
N GLU A 330 5.66 17.55 2.65
CA GLU A 330 4.44 18.01 3.28
C GLU A 330 4.26 19.53 3.17
N ALA A 331 5.34 20.31 3.18
CA ALA A 331 5.28 21.77 2.99
C ALA A 331 4.70 22.16 1.63
N LEU A 332 4.76 21.31 0.62
CA LEU A 332 4.11 21.54 -0.67
C LEU A 332 2.57 21.53 -0.59
N GLN A 333 2.01 21.02 0.49
CA GLN A 333 0.57 21.06 0.77
C GLN A 333 0.11 22.41 1.34
N GLY A 334 1.05 23.35 1.57
CA GLY A 334 0.76 24.67 2.14
C GLY A 334 0.52 24.64 3.65
N SER A 335 0.28 25.84 4.23
CA SER A 335 0.05 26.02 5.68
C SER A 335 -1.19 25.27 6.18
N ALA A 336 -2.17 24.99 5.32
CA ALA A 336 -3.37 24.24 5.69
C ALA A 336 -3.06 22.79 6.13
N GLY A 337 -1.96 22.20 5.65
CA GLY A 337 -1.51 20.86 6.03
C GLY A 337 -0.81 20.77 7.38
N LEU A 338 -0.40 21.92 7.96
CA LEU A 338 0.51 21.97 9.11
C LEU A 338 -0.06 21.29 10.38
N ALA A 339 -1.35 21.48 10.65
CA ALA A 339 -1.98 20.87 11.83
C ALA A 339 -1.99 19.33 11.74
N LYS A 340 -2.33 18.81 10.57
CA LYS A 340 -2.31 17.38 10.30
C LYS A 340 -0.87 16.82 10.34
N PHE A 341 0.09 17.55 9.78
CA PHE A 341 1.51 17.20 9.85
C PHE A 341 1.98 17.01 11.30
N LYS A 342 1.73 17.99 12.18
CA LYS A 342 2.08 17.92 13.60
C LYS A 342 1.46 16.69 14.26
N SER A 343 0.16 16.47 14.07
CA SER A 343 -0.55 15.33 14.65
C SER A 343 0.03 13.98 14.19
N ASP A 344 0.26 13.82 12.89
CA ASP A 344 0.76 12.57 12.33
C ASP A 344 2.23 12.33 12.66
N TYR A 345 3.02 13.41 12.79
CA TYR A 345 4.41 13.26 13.24
C TYR A 345 4.48 12.79 14.70
N HIS A 346 3.61 13.30 15.57
CA HIS A 346 3.51 12.79 16.93
C HIS A 346 3.14 11.32 16.97
N ARG A 347 2.19 10.88 16.13
CA ARG A 347 1.78 9.48 15.99
C ARG A 347 2.94 8.60 15.51
N LEU A 348 3.68 9.02 14.49
CA LEU A 348 4.85 8.30 13.98
C LEU A 348 5.93 8.18 15.07
N LEU A 349 6.19 9.25 15.81
CA LEU A 349 7.16 9.24 16.93
C LEU A 349 6.72 8.33 18.07
N ASP A 350 5.41 8.22 18.35
CA ASP A 350 4.89 7.26 19.34
C ASP A 350 5.11 5.82 18.89
N GLU A 351 4.95 5.54 17.60
CA GLU A 351 5.19 4.22 17.04
C GLU A 351 6.68 3.84 17.10
N LEU A 352 7.55 4.69 16.57
CA LEU A 352 8.99 4.46 16.53
C LEU A 352 9.61 4.46 17.94
N GLY A 353 9.12 5.33 18.84
CA GLY A 353 9.56 5.45 20.21
C GLY A 353 9.31 4.20 21.08
N ARG A 354 8.38 3.34 20.68
CA ARG A 354 8.18 2.03 21.32
C ARG A 354 9.36 1.08 21.08
N HIS A 355 10.09 1.29 19.99
CA HIS A 355 11.28 0.50 19.68
C HIS A 355 12.54 1.09 20.31
N THR A 356 12.76 2.39 20.13
CA THR A 356 13.89 3.09 20.77
C THR A 356 13.54 4.55 21.09
N PRO A 357 13.89 5.04 22.30
CA PRO A 357 13.74 6.45 22.65
C PRO A 357 14.85 7.33 22.07
N ARG A 358 15.84 6.74 21.39
CA ARG A 358 16.99 7.46 20.84
C ARG A 358 16.68 7.94 19.43
N ILE A 359 15.93 9.03 19.35
CA ILE A 359 15.47 9.63 18.10
C ILE A 359 16.06 11.03 17.98
N VAL A 360 16.65 11.35 16.82
CA VAL A 360 17.15 12.68 16.45
C VAL A 360 16.25 13.22 15.34
N LEU A 361 15.70 14.41 15.52
CA LEU A 361 14.91 15.06 14.49
C LEU A 361 15.76 16.03 13.70
N LEU A 362 15.63 15.98 12.37
CA LEU A 362 16.23 16.95 11.45
C LEU A 362 15.11 17.81 10.85
N SER A 363 15.38 19.09 10.69
CA SER A 363 14.45 19.97 9.98
C SER A 363 14.27 19.53 8.51
N PRO A 364 13.16 19.93 7.87
CA PRO A 364 13.12 19.94 6.41
C PRO A 364 14.32 20.69 5.86
N ALA A 365 14.87 20.19 4.74
CA ALA A 365 15.89 20.92 3.98
C ALA A 365 15.26 22.10 3.24
N GLY A 366 16.03 23.16 3.02
CA GLY A 366 15.58 24.32 2.25
C GLY A 366 15.36 23.96 0.77
N PHE A 367 14.36 24.56 0.14
CA PHE A 367 14.26 24.53 -1.31
C PHE A 367 15.37 25.38 -1.94
N MET A 368 16.04 24.85 -2.92
CA MET A 368 17.15 25.50 -3.61
C MET A 368 16.76 25.91 -5.03
N SER A 369 17.48 26.87 -5.60
CA SER A 369 17.23 27.28 -6.97
C SER A 369 17.57 26.16 -7.95
N SER A 370 16.66 25.87 -8.88
CA SER A 370 16.85 24.87 -9.91
C SER A 370 16.24 25.33 -11.23
N GLN A 371 16.90 24.99 -12.34
CA GLN A 371 16.33 25.23 -13.67
C GLN A 371 15.09 24.38 -13.95
N ARG A 372 14.96 23.21 -13.30
CA ARG A 372 13.81 22.31 -13.48
C ARG A 372 12.58 22.77 -12.73
N LEU A 373 12.76 23.38 -11.56
CA LEU A 373 11.67 23.80 -10.66
C LEU A 373 11.93 25.25 -10.15
N PRO A 374 11.92 26.26 -11.03
CA PRO A 374 12.31 27.62 -10.68
C PRO A 374 11.39 28.27 -9.65
N ASN A 375 10.16 27.80 -9.52
CA ASN A 375 9.16 28.37 -8.62
C ASN A 375 9.23 27.82 -7.19
N LEU A 376 10.02 26.77 -6.91
CA LEU A 376 10.13 26.23 -5.55
C LEU A 376 10.73 27.22 -4.55
N THR A 377 11.57 28.13 -5.00
CA THR A 377 12.22 29.13 -4.16
C THR A 377 11.45 30.44 -4.05
N ASN A 378 10.20 30.50 -4.47
CA ASN A 378 9.38 31.69 -4.30
C ASN A 378 9.17 32.04 -2.81
N PRO A 379 8.87 33.30 -2.47
CA PRO A 379 8.74 33.73 -1.09
C PRO A 379 7.65 33.00 -0.30
N GLU A 380 6.57 32.57 -0.96
CA GLU A 380 5.47 31.87 -0.33
C GLU A 380 5.87 30.45 0.07
N HIS A 381 6.51 29.68 -0.83
CA HIS A 381 7.03 28.35 -0.50
C HIS A 381 8.07 28.40 0.62
N ARG A 382 8.94 29.41 0.63
CA ARG A 382 9.91 29.60 1.71
C ARG A 382 9.24 29.88 3.04
N LYS A 383 8.18 30.71 3.04
CA LYS A 383 7.39 31.01 4.24
C LYS A 383 6.72 29.75 4.77
N VAL A 384 6.04 29.00 3.91
CA VAL A 384 5.39 27.73 4.30
C VAL A 384 6.42 26.76 4.85
N LEU A 385 7.55 26.56 4.15
CA LEU A 385 8.61 25.66 4.63
C LEU A 385 9.11 26.05 6.03
N ALA A 386 9.28 27.35 6.30
CA ALA A 386 9.69 27.83 7.61
C ALA A 386 8.68 27.47 8.73
N GLU A 387 7.37 27.42 8.41
CA GLU A 387 6.34 26.96 9.34
C GLU A 387 6.55 25.48 9.71
N TYR A 388 6.89 24.64 8.74
CA TYR A 388 7.20 23.22 8.96
C TYR A 388 8.52 23.01 9.71
N VAL A 389 9.55 23.80 9.41
CA VAL A 389 10.81 23.81 10.17
C VAL A 389 10.54 24.12 11.64
N SER A 390 9.80 25.20 11.91
CA SER A 390 9.40 25.58 13.27
C SER A 390 8.58 24.47 13.95
N ALA A 391 7.67 23.81 13.21
CA ALA A 391 6.87 22.72 13.74
C ALA A 391 7.73 21.53 14.17
N VAL A 392 8.76 21.16 13.40
CA VAL A 392 9.67 20.04 13.79
C VAL A 392 10.50 20.43 15.02
N ALA A 393 10.97 21.67 15.12
CA ALA A 393 11.67 22.17 16.29
C ALA A 393 10.78 22.13 17.54
N ASP A 394 9.53 22.59 17.43
CA ASP A 394 8.53 22.54 18.52
C ASP A 394 8.29 21.09 18.98
N ILE A 395 8.11 20.16 18.03
CA ILE A 395 7.90 18.74 18.33
C ILE A 395 9.12 18.15 19.06
N ALA A 396 10.32 18.44 18.58
CA ALA A 396 11.56 18.02 19.25
C ALA A 396 11.66 18.56 20.67
N GLN A 397 11.34 19.83 20.87
CA GLN A 397 11.32 20.46 22.20
C GLN A 397 10.29 19.82 23.12
N GLN A 398 9.05 19.61 22.66
CA GLN A 398 7.98 19.02 23.46
C GLN A 398 8.30 17.58 23.87
N ARG A 399 8.98 16.83 23.01
CA ARG A 399 9.34 15.43 23.26
C ARG A 399 10.71 15.23 23.89
N GLY A 400 11.46 16.31 24.10
CA GLY A 400 12.79 16.22 24.70
C GLY A 400 13.82 15.52 23.79
N LEU A 401 13.67 15.61 22.48
CA LEU A 401 14.55 14.97 21.50
C LEU A 401 15.65 15.93 21.03
N PRO A 402 16.84 15.43 20.65
CA PRO A 402 17.82 16.20 19.89
C PRO A 402 17.23 16.71 18.57
N TYR A 403 17.61 17.91 18.19
CA TYR A 403 17.16 18.54 16.95
C TYR A 403 18.34 19.14 16.18
N VAL A 404 18.33 18.98 14.86
CA VAL A 404 19.33 19.55 13.94
C VAL A 404 18.60 20.41 12.93
N ASP A 405 18.95 21.69 12.89
CA ASP A 405 18.45 22.61 11.86
C ASP A 405 19.34 22.56 10.62
N LEU A 406 18.73 22.18 9.50
CA LEU A 406 19.43 22.09 8.20
C LEU A 406 19.26 23.34 7.35
N THR A 407 18.49 24.32 7.78
CA THR A 407 18.18 25.50 6.95
C THR A 407 19.39 26.36 6.65
N GLU A 408 20.35 26.46 7.57
CA GLU A 408 21.60 27.20 7.33
C GLU A 408 22.57 26.45 6.39
N VAL A 409 22.58 25.13 6.45
CA VAL A 409 23.44 24.29 5.60
C VAL A 409 22.95 24.39 4.16
N THR A 410 21.65 24.31 3.93
CA THR A 410 21.04 24.30 2.59
C THR A 410 21.13 25.64 1.84
N GLN A 411 21.37 26.75 2.55
CA GLN A 411 21.55 28.05 1.88
C GLN A 411 22.88 28.20 1.13
N LYS A 412 23.85 27.35 1.40
CA LYS A 412 25.22 27.44 0.89
C LYS A 412 25.54 26.41 -0.21
N GLU A 413 24.67 25.46 -0.43
CA GLU A 413 24.93 24.36 -1.36
C GLU A 413 24.12 24.49 -2.65
N ALA A 414 24.73 24.07 -3.78
CA ALA A 414 24.05 24.01 -5.06
C ALA A 414 23.24 22.71 -5.15
N SER A 415 22.07 22.79 -5.80
CA SER A 415 21.24 21.62 -6.10
C SER A 415 20.96 21.55 -7.59
N THR A 416 20.94 20.34 -8.13
CA THR A 416 20.61 20.13 -9.56
C THR A 416 19.10 20.16 -9.81
N ASP A 417 18.28 19.87 -8.83
CA ASP A 417 16.82 19.78 -8.95
C ASP A 417 16.03 20.71 -8.01
N GLY A 418 16.70 21.38 -7.09
CA GLY A 418 16.10 22.33 -6.15
C GLY A 418 15.52 21.71 -4.87
N VAL A 419 15.55 20.39 -4.75
CA VAL A 419 14.97 19.64 -3.62
C VAL A 419 16.06 18.91 -2.84
N HIS A 420 16.99 18.28 -3.52
CA HIS A 420 18.01 17.46 -2.92
C HIS A 420 19.28 18.26 -2.60
N LEU A 421 19.90 17.94 -1.48
CA LEU A 421 21.27 18.34 -1.18
C LEU A 421 22.22 17.68 -2.16
N SER A 422 23.15 18.43 -2.74
CA SER A 422 24.13 17.93 -3.72
C SER A 422 25.37 17.38 -3.03
#